data_d5acfb14275c78d20eba2cb3278000a8
#
_entry.id   d5acfb14275c78d20eba2cb3278000a8
#
_cell.length_a   1.000
_cell.length_b   1.000
_cell.length_c   1.000
_cell.angle_alpha   90.00
_cell.angle_beta   90.00
_cell.angle_gamma   90.00
#
_symmetry.space_group_name_H-M   'P 1'
#
loop_
_entity.id
_entity.type
_entity.pdbx_description
1 polymer ?
#
loop_
_entity_poly.entity_id
_entity_poly.type
_entity_poly.pdbx_seq_one_letter_code
_entity_poly.pdbx_strand_id
1 'polypeptide(L)'
;MSTSSLGLDENMQQYLLAVSLHEPEACTRLREQTLSLPEGSIISSPEQVQLLKLLFKMQGAKNGLEIGTFTGYTSLRLTMAMPELKMTCCDVNEEYARIARQYWQAAKVQDRIDLQLAPAQQTLDGLLDEGYEGAFDFAYIDADKCGYRGYVEACLVLVRPGGLIALDNVLWGGSVADVDDNSEDTVALRELNQWIHEQAPGRYDLSLIPIGDGLTVMRKYY
;
A
#
# COMPACT_ATOMS: atom_id res chain seq x y z
N MET A 1 -11.34 -8.12 -2.26
CA MET A 1 -10.70 -8.16 -3.61
C MET A 1 -10.64 -6.73 -4.14
N SER A 2 -9.44 -6.23 -4.37
CA SER A 2 -9.16 -4.79 -4.58
C SER A 2 -9.47 -4.24 -5.97
N THR A 3 -10.04 -5.03 -6.88
CA THR A 3 -10.24 -4.61 -8.28
C THR A 3 -11.41 -3.65 -8.51
N SER A 4 -12.26 -3.42 -7.50
CA SER A 4 -13.36 -2.47 -7.54
C SER A 4 -13.61 -1.88 -6.16
N SER A 5 -14.12 -0.64 -6.11
CA SER A 5 -14.47 0.01 -4.84
C SER A 5 -15.78 -0.54 -4.27
N LEU A 6 -15.81 -0.78 -2.95
CA LEU A 6 -16.99 -1.27 -2.26
C LEU A 6 -18.20 -0.34 -2.46
N GLY A 7 -19.34 -0.93 -2.81
CA GLY A 7 -20.60 -0.19 -3.02
C GLY A 7 -20.76 0.46 -4.39
N LEU A 8 -19.77 0.36 -5.28
CA LEU A 8 -19.92 0.76 -6.67
C LEU A 8 -20.35 -0.46 -7.53
N ASP A 9 -21.36 -0.27 -8.37
CA ASP A 9 -21.65 -1.24 -9.42
C ASP A 9 -20.61 -1.17 -10.55
N GLU A 10 -20.60 -2.18 -11.41
CA GLU A 10 -19.63 -2.29 -12.50
C GLU A 10 -19.66 -1.08 -13.47
N ASN A 11 -20.83 -0.56 -13.78
CA ASN A 11 -20.99 0.57 -14.70
C ASN A 11 -20.38 1.84 -14.09
N MET A 12 -20.62 2.09 -12.80
CA MET A 12 -20.08 3.23 -12.10
C MET A 12 -18.56 3.12 -11.93
N GLN A 13 -18.04 1.93 -11.65
CA GLN A 13 -16.60 1.67 -11.59
C GLN A 13 -15.94 1.94 -12.96
N GLN A 14 -16.50 1.43 -14.04
CA GLN A 14 -16.00 1.68 -15.40
C GLN A 14 -16.02 3.18 -15.75
N TYR A 15 -17.10 3.87 -15.43
CA TYR A 15 -17.21 5.32 -15.66
C TYR A 15 -16.12 6.07 -14.87
N LEU A 16 -15.97 5.76 -13.58
CA LEU A 16 -14.95 6.37 -12.72
C LEU A 16 -13.56 6.22 -13.33
N LEU A 17 -13.19 5.01 -13.73
CA LEU A 17 -11.89 4.75 -14.36
C LEU A 17 -11.73 5.51 -15.68
N ALA A 18 -12.77 5.52 -16.51
CA ALA A 18 -12.74 6.17 -17.82
C ALA A 18 -12.54 7.69 -17.75
N VAL A 19 -13.07 8.35 -16.70
CA VAL A 19 -13.00 9.82 -16.57
C VAL A 19 -11.87 10.32 -15.67
N SER A 20 -11.24 9.44 -14.87
CA SER A 20 -10.27 9.86 -13.86
C SER A 20 -8.91 9.19 -13.95
N LEU A 21 -8.82 7.96 -14.49
CA LEU A 21 -7.58 7.20 -14.47
C LEU A 21 -6.60 7.71 -15.53
N HIS A 22 -5.41 8.12 -15.07
CA HIS A 22 -4.26 8.45 -15.90
C HIS A 22 -3.12 7.49 -15.57
N GLU A 23 -3.06 6.37 -16.28
CA GLU A 23 -2.10 5.30 -16.05
C GLU A 23 -1.06 5.26 -17.18
N PRO A 24 0.27 5.27 -16.87
CA PRO A 24 1.30 5.04 -17.88
C PRO A 24 1.17 3.63 -18.50
N GLU A 25 1.49 3.50 -19.79
CA GLU A 25 1.37 2.22 -20.51
C GLU A 25 2.13 1.06 -19.82
N ALA A 26 3.30 1.32 -19.25
CA ALA A 26 4.05 0.31 -18.52
C ALA A 26 3.28 -0.23 -17.31
N CYS A 27 2.56 0.64 -16.59
CA CYS A 27 1.73 0.26 -15.45
C CYS A 27 0.49 -0.52 -15.91
N THR A 28 -0.16 -0.09 -16.99
CA THR A 28 -1.29 -0.83 -17.60
C THR A 28 -0.88 -2.25 -17.97
N ARG A 29 0.24 -2.41 -18.67
CA ARG A 29 0.75 -3.73 -19.06
C ARG A 29 1.08 -4.63 -17.86
N LEU A 30 1.71 -4.06 -16.82
CA LEU A 30 2.00 -4.81 -15.60
C LEU A 30 0.71 -5.27 -14.92
N ARG A 31 -0.28 -4.38 -14.81
CA ARG A 31 -1.57 -4.69 -14.21
C ARG A 31 -2.31 -5.78 -15.00
N GLU A 32 -2.35 -5.70 -16.33
CA GLU A 32 -2.97 -6.72 -17.19
C GLU A 32 -2.27 -8.08 -17.06
N GLN A 33 -0.93 -8.10 -17.06
CA GLN A 33 -0.16 -9.32 -16.82
C GLN A 33 -0.45 -9.87 -15.43
N THR A 34 -0.48 -9.03 -14.39
CA THR A 34 -0.76 -9.45 -13.02
C THR A 34 -2.16 -10.07 -12.91
N LEU A 35 -3.19 -9.46 -13.50
CA LEU A 35 -4.55 -9.99 -13.50
C LEU A 35 -4.68 -11.36 -14.18
N SER A 36 -3.72 -11.75 -15.03
CA SER A 36 -3.67 -13.09 -15.64
C SER A 36 -3.05 -14.17 -14.73
N LEU A 37 -2.47 -13.78 -13.60
CA LEU A 37 -1.89 -14.71 -12.61
C LEU A 37 -3.00 -15.31 -11.73
N PRO A 38 -2.78 -16.50 -11.12
CA PRO A 38 -3.77 -17.12 -10.23
C PRO A 38 -4.23 -16.20 -9.10
N GLU A 39 -3.32 -15.45 -8.50
CA GLU A 39 -3.58 -14.51 -7.40
C GLU A 39 -3.74 -13.05 -7.89
N GLY A 40 -3.89 -12.85 -9.20
CA GLY A 40 -3.87 -11.51 -9.80
C GLY A 40 -4.91 -10.53 -9.25
N SER A 41 -6.00 -11.04 -8.69
CA SER A 41 -7.09 -10.23 -8.12
C SER A 41 -6.71 -9.48 -6.83
N ILE A 42 -5.55 -9.79 -6.21
CA ILE A 42 -5.07 -9.08 -5.03
C ILE A 42 -4.31 -7.78 -5.35
N ILE A 43 -4.06 -7.50 -6.63
CA ILE A 43 -3.41 -6.25 -7.04
C ILE A 43 -4.20 -5.03 -6.56
N SER A 44 -3.50 -4.03 -6.05
CA SER A 44 -4.11 -2.76 -5.62
C SER A 44 -4.89 -2.10 -6.75
N SER A 45 -6.06 -1.54 -6.46
CA SER A 45 -6.88 -0.90 -7.48
C SER A 45 -6.22 0.34 -8.10
N PRO A 46 -6.36 0.57 -9.41
CA PRO A 46 -5.63 1.63 -10.09
C PRO A 46 -6.04 3.04 -9.63
N GLU A 47 -7.29 3.26 -9.29
CA GLU A 47 -7.78 4.53 -8.73
C GLU A 47 -7.23 4.79 -7.34
N GLN A 48 -7.07 3.75 -6.52
CA GLN A 48 -6.46 3.86 -5.19
C GLN A 48 -4.98 4.25 -5.28
N VAL A 49 -4.21 3.56 -6.14
CA VAL A 49 -2.80 3.91 -6.35
C VAL A 49 -2.66 5.32 -6.95
N GLN A 50 -3.64 5.77 -7.76
CA GLN A 50 -3.67 7.15 -8.25
C GLN A 50 -3.92 8.16 -7.14
N LEU A 51 -4.79 7.86 -6.16
CA LEU A 51 -4.99 8.68 -4.97
C LEU A 51 -3.72 8.74 -4.12
N LEU A 52 -3.09 7.59 -3.84
CA LEU A 52 -1.82 7.53 -3.11
C LEU A 52 -0.74 8.37 -3.79
N LYS A 53 -0.60 8.23 -5.11
CA LYS A 53 0.33 9.06 -5.91
C LYS A 53 0.06 10.56 -5.72
N LEU A 54 -1.21 10.98 -5.72
CA LEU A 54 -1.57 12.39 -5.52
C LEU A 54 -1.17 12.87 -4.12
N LEU A 55 -1.51 12.11 -3.08
CA LEU A 55 -1.20 12.43 -1.69
C LEU A 55 0.31 12.54 -1.45
N PHE A 56 1.09 11.55 -1.93
CA PHE A 56 2.54 11.54 -1.75
C PHE A 56 3.25 12.65 -2.56
N LYS A 57 2.73 13.00 -3.74
CA LYS A 57 3.22 14.17 -4.49
C LYS A 57 2.92 15.48 -3.77
N MET A 58 1.74 15.66 -3.22
CA MET A 58 1.38 16.85 -2.44
C MET A 58 2.26 17.02 -1.21
N GLN A 59 2.72 15.92 -0.61
CA GLN A 59 3.64 15.90 0.53
C GLN A 59 5.09 16.19 0.12
N GLY A 60 5.42 16.10 -1.18
CA GLY A 60 6.80 16.22 -1.67
C GLY A 60 7.67 15.02 -1.29
N ALA A 61 7.08 13.82 -1.24
CA ALA A 61 7.74 12.61 -0.79
C ALA A 61 8.97 12.25 -1.64
N LYS A 62 10.06 11.83 -0.97
CA LYS A 62 11.33 11.39 -1.58
C LYS A 62 11.75 9.99 -1.13
N ASN A 63 11.29 9.53 0.03
CA ASN A 63 11.58 8.21 0.57
C ASN A 63 10.27 7.51 0.96
N GLY A 64 9.99 6.38 0.34
CA GLY A 64 8.79 5.58 0.59
C GLY A 64 9.10 4.18 1.06
N LEU A 65 8.23 3.62 1.88
CA LEU A 65 8.25 2.24 2.34
C LEU A 65 6.99 1.53 1.83
N GLU A 66 7.16 0.37 1.19
CA GLU A 66 6.07 -0.49 0.72
C GLU A 66 6.17 -1.85 1.38
N ILE A 67 5.12 -2.28 2.05
CA ILE A 67 5.03 -3.55 2.77
C ILE A 67 4.00 -4.41 2.06
N GLY A 68 4.47 -5.44 1.35
CA GLY A 68 3.70 -6.17 0.35
C GLY A 68 3.85 -5.54 -1.03
N THR A 69 4.79 -6.02 -1.81
CA THR A 69 5.13 -5.46 -3.13
C THR A 69 4.42 -6.19 -4.26
N PHE A 70 4.17 -7.49 -4.08
CA PHE A 70 3.58 -8.36 -5.09
C PHE A 70 4.32 -8.25 -6.43
N THR A 71 3.64 -7.92 -7.52
CA THR A 71 4.25 -7.74 -8.84
C THR A 71 4.84 -6.35 -9.07
N GLY A 72 4.89 -5.49 -8.04
CA GLY A 72 5.53 -4.18 -8.07
C GLY A 72 4.73 -3.08 -8.77
N TYR A 73 3.41 -3.21 -8.86
CA TYR A 73 2.56 -2.23 -9.54
C TYR A 73 2.58 -0.87 -8.85
N THR A 74 2.40 -0.82 -7.53
CA THR A 74 2.36 0.43 -6.78
C THR A 74 3.70 1.14 -6.81
N SER A 75 4.80 0.43 -6.48
CA SER A 75 6.16 0.99 -6.53
C SER A 75 6.56 1.48 -7.92
N LEU A 76 6.21 0.73 -9.00
CA LEU A 76 6.42 1.18 -10.38
C LEU A 76 5.71 2.52 -10.64
N ARG A 77 4.42 2.59 -10.32
CA ARG A 77 3.61 3.75 -10.60
C ARG A 77 4.03 5.00 -9.84
N LEU A 78 4.40 4.82 -8.56
CA LEU A 78 4.90 5.90 -7.73
C LEU A 78 6.25 6.42 -8.19
N THR A 79 7.21 5.54 -8.47
CA THR A 79 8.57 5.93 -8.90
C THR A 79 8.58 6.54 -10.30
N MET A 80 7.71 6.08 -11.22
CA MET A 80 7.54 6.75 -12.53
C MET A 80 6.97 8.16 -12.40
N ALA A 81 6.06 8.37 -11.44
CA ALA A 81 5.40 9.67 -11.24
C ALA A 81 6.22 10.68 -10.43
N MET A 82 7.19 10.21 -9.65
CA MET A 82 8.03 11.03 -8.77
C MET A 82 9.52 10.71 -9.02
N PRO A 83 10.22 11.50 -9.87
CA PRO A 83 11.59 11.21 -10.31
C PRO A 83 12.63 11.13 -9.18
N GLU A 84 12.40 11.83 -8.05
CA GLU A 84 13.31 11.82 -6.90
C GLU A 84 12.95 10.78 -5.85
N LEU A 85 11.81 10.07 -6.02
CA LEU A 85 11.36 9.07 -5.05
C LEU A 85 12.26 7.85 -5.08
N LYS A 86 12.71 7.45 -3.89
CA LYS A 86 13.33 6.15 -3.60
C LYS A 86 12.35 5.33 -2.78
N MET A 87 12.28 4.03 -3.07
CA MET A 87 11.39 3.10 -2.38
C MET A 87 12.20 1.99 -1.73
N THR A 88 11.90 1.67 -0.48
CA THR A 88 12.21 0.38 0.12
C THR A 88 10.96 -0.47 0.07
N CYS A 89 11.04 -1.64 -0.56
CA CYS A 89 9.92 -2.53 -0.82
C CYS A 89 10.16 -3.87 -0.12
N CYS A 90 9.15 -4.42 0.55
CA CYS A 90 9.23 -5.70 1.26
C CYS A 90 8.30 -6.72 0.61
N ASP A 91 8.82 -7.91 0.31
CA ASP A 91 8.02 -9.06 -0.14
C ASP A 91 8.71 -10.37 0.24
N VAL A 92 7.99 -11.47 0.22
CA VAL A 92 8.52 -12.82 0.49
C VAL A 92 8.57 -13.68 -0.78
N ASN A 93 7.93 -13.27 -1.87
CA ASN A 93 7.72 -14.09 -3.05
C ASN A 93 8.67 -13.71 -4.20
N GLU A 94 9.70 -14.55 -4.42
CA GLU A 94 10.70 -14.35 -5.50
C GLU A 94 10.09 -14.41 -6.91
N GLU A 95 9.01 -15.17 -7.13
CA GLU A 95 8.40 -15.26 -8.46
C GLU A 95 7.75 -13.95 -8.86
N TYR A 96 7.00 -13.32 -7.94
CA TYR A 96 6.41 -12.01 -8.15
C TYR A 96 7.47 -10.91 -8.19
N ALA A 97 8.47 -10.98 -7.33
CA ALA A 97 9.63 -10.08 -7.34
C ALA A 97 10.36 -10.06 -8.70
N ARG A 98 10.46 -11.21 -9.37
CA ARG A 98 11.04 -11.30 -10.72
C ARG A 98 10.24 -10.52 -11.75
N ILE A 99 8.90 -10.59 -11.69
CA ILE A 99 8.03 -9.78 -12.55
C ILE A 99 8.24 -8.30 -12.26
N ALA A 100 8.23 -7.90 -11.00
CA ALA A 100 8.45 -6.52 -10.58
C ALA A 100 9.77 -5.95 -11.15
N ARG A 101 10.88 -6.66 -10.96
CA ARG A 101 12.21 -6.26 -11.46
C ARG A 101 12.24 -6.05 -12.98
N GLN A 102 11.54 -6.91 -13.75
CA GLN A 102 11.47 -6.76 -15.21
C GLN A 102 10.80 -5.44 -15.62
N TYR A 103 9.69 -5.09 -14.98
CA TYR A 103 8.98 -3.85 -15.27
C TYR A 103 9.72 -2.61 -14.77
N TRP A 104 10.33 -2.66 -13.58
CA TRP A 104 11.15 -1.56 -13.07
C TRP A 104 12.36 -1.30 -13.96
N GLN A 105 13.01 -2.36 -14.47
CA GLN A 105 14.11 -2.24 -15.43
C GLN A 105 13.65 -1.64 -16.76
N ALA A 106 12.54 -2.12 -17.33
CA ALA A 106 11.99 -1.61 -18.57
C ALA A 106 11.60 -0.12 -18.46
N ALA A 107 11.09 0.30 -17.30
CA ALA A 107 10.74 1.69 -16.99
C ALA A 107 11.94 2.54 -16.52
N LYS A 108 13.14 1.95 -16.35
CA LYS A 108 14.38 2.61 -15.87
C LYS A 108 14.21 3.26 -14.50
N VAL A 109 13.51 2.57 -13.59
CA VAL A 109 13.30 3.02 -12.21
C VAL A 109 13.97 2.10 -11.17
N GLN A 110 14.54 0.96 -11.59
CA GLN A 110 15.12 -0.06 -10.72
C GLN A 110 16.17 0.48 -9.74
N ASP A 111 16.97 1.47 -10.15
CA ASP A 111 18.02 2.05 -9.31
C ASP A 111 17.48 2.89 -8.13
N ARG A 112 16.17 3.09 -8.09
CA ARG A 112 15.46 3.83 -7.05
C ARG A 112 14.56 2.95 -6.19
N ILE A 113 14.59 1.63 -6.41
CA ILE A 113 13.76 0.67 -5.69
C ILE A 113 14.66 -0.40 -5.08
N ASP A 114 14.72 -0.41 -3.75
CA ASP A 114 15.42 -1.41 -2.96
C ASP A 114 14.41 -2.46 -2.50
N LEU A 115 14.50 -3.67 -3.05
CA LEU A 115 13.59 -4.78 -2.75
C LEU A 115 14.22 -5.74 -1.74
N GLN A 116 13.64 -5.84 -0.57
CA GLN A 116 13.98 -6.73 0.51
C GLN A 116 13.10 -7.99 0.46
N LEU A 117 13.71 -9.14 0.14
CA LEU A 117 13.02 -10.43 0.10
C LEU A 117 13.19 -11.17 1.44
N ALA A 118 12.34 -10.79 2.38
CA ALA A 118 12.27 -11.35 3.73
C ALA A 118 10.88 -11.12 4.31
N PRO A 119 10.51 -11.81 5.41
CA PRO A 119 9.33 -11.44 6.19
C PRO A 119 9.36 -9.94 6.53
N ALA A 120 8.27 -9.24 6.27
CA ALA A 120 8.23 -7.78 6.38
C ALA A 120 8.66 -7.29 7.77
N GLN A 121 8.21 -7.95 8.84
CA GLN A 121 8.60 -7.57 10.20
C GLN A 121 10.13 -7.63 10.39
N GLN A 122 10.80 -8.63 9.83
CA GLN A 122 12.27 -8.72 9.91
C GLN A 122 12.97 -7.54 9.23
N THR A 123 12.46 -7.12 8.06
CA THR A 123 12.99 -5.93 7.37
C THR A 123 12.76 -4.66 8.18
N LEU A 124 11.56 -4.51 8.75
CA LEU A 124 11.21 -3.35 9.57
C LEU A 124 12.06 -3.27 10.85
N ASP A 125 12.25 -4.39 11.53
CA ASP A 125 13.11 -4.47 12.72
C ASP A 125 14.57 -4.11 12.37
N GLY A 126 15.07 -4.61 11.22
CA GLY A 126 16.40 -4.25 10.72
C GLY A 126 16.55 -2.75 10.44
N LEU A 127 15.55 -2.12 9.84
CA LEU A 127 15.54 -0.67 9.60
C LEU A 127 15.56 0.12 10.93
N LEU A 128 14.84 -0.34 11.94
CA LEU A 128 14.84 0.29 13.27
C LEU A 128 16.20 0.12 13.94
N ASP A 129 16.80 -1.06 13.90
CA ASP A 129 18.12 -1.35 14.47
C ASP A 129 19.24 -0.53 13.79
N GLU A 130 19.09 -0.23 12.50
CA GLU A 130 19.99 0.61 11.71
C GLU A 130 19.78 2.12 11.91
N GLY A 131 18.77 2.55 12.68
CA GLY A 131 18.50 3.94 13.00
C GLY A 131 17.77 4.73 11.91
N TYR A 132 16.89 4.08 11.14
CA TYR A 132 16.04 4.73 10.12
C TYR A 132 14.79 5.41 10.72
N GLU A 133 14.78 5.77 11.98
CA GLU A 133 13.70 6.50 12.64
C GLU A 133 13.40 7.83 11.90
N GLY A 134 12.17 8.03 11.48
CA GLY A 134 11.75 9.23 10.75
C GLY A 134 12.38 9.40 9.35
N ALA A 135 12.96 8.35 8.78
CA ALA A 135 13.64 8.42 7.48
C ALA A 135 12.69 8.38 6.28
N PHE A 136 11.47 7.86 6.47
CA PHE A 136 10.50 7.72 5.39
C PHE A 136 9.47 8.85 5.41
N ASP A 137 9.10 9.33 4.23
CA ASP A 137 8.02 10.30 4.04
C ASP A 137 6.65 9.64 4.13
N PHE A 138 6.56 8.39 3.66
CA PHE A 138 5.34 7.60 3.76
C PHE A 138 5.64 6.10 3.88
N ALA A 139 4.64 5.37 4.38
CA ALA A 139 4.55 3.92 4.29
C ALA A 139 3.22 3.51 3.63
N TYR A 140 3.24 2.47 2.79
CA TYR A 140 2.06 1.80 2.24
C TYR A 140 2.10 0.34 2.63
N ILE A 141 1.03 -0.15 3.28
CA ILE A 141 0.92 -1.48 3.87
C ILE A 141 -0.16 -2.24 3.13
N ASP A 142 0.23 -3.29 2.40
CA ASP A 142 -0.64 -4.20 1.66
C ASP A 142 -0.07 -5.62 1.66
N ALA A 143 -0.02 -6.25 2.83
CA ALA A 143 0.57 -7.56 3.09
C ALA A 143 -0.41 -8.50 3.82
N ASP A 144 0.11 -9.51 4.54
CA ASP A 144 -0.66 -10.40 5.40
C ASP A 144 -1.35 -9.64 6.53
N LYS A 145 -2.65 -9.86 6.71
CA LYS A 145 -3.49 -9.03 7.57
C LYS A 145 -3.18 -9.21 9.06
N CYS A 146 -2.75 -10.40 9.46
CA CYS A 146 -2.32 -10.67 10.84
C CYS A 146 -1.06 -9.88 11.25
N GLY A 147 -0.18 -9.53 10.29
CA GLY A 147 1.02 -8.72 10.53
C GLY A 147 0.76 -7.21 10.63
N TYR A 148 -0.37 -6.72 10.16
CA TYR A 148 -0.64 -5.29 9.99
C TYR A 148 -0.37 -4.46 11.25
N ARG A 149 -0.76 -4.95 12.42
CA ARG A 149 -0.55 -4.21 13.67
C ARG A 149 0.93 -3.94 13.92
N GLY A 150 1.78 -4.97 13.81
CA GLY A 150 3.24 -4.81 13.96
C GLY A 150 3.82 -3.86 12.90
N TYR A 151 3.34 -3.96 11.66
CA TYR A 151 3.76 -3.07 10.58
C TYR A 151 3.40 -1.60 10.85
N VAL A 152 2.20 -1.33 11.35
CA VAL A 152 1.78 0.04 11.73
C VAL A 152 2.62 0.57 12.88
N GLU A 153 2.87 -0.24 13.93
CA GLU A 153 3.71 0.14 15.07
C GLU A 153 5.13 0.52 14.62
N ALA A 154 5.76 -0.29 13.76
CA ALA A 154 7.06 0.02 13.16
C ALA A 154 7.01 1.27 12.27
N CYS A 155 6.00 1.40 11.40
CA CYS A 155 5.85 2.56 10.53
C CYS A 155 5.61 3.87 11.30
N LEU A 156 4.96 3.82 12.47
CA LEU A 156 4.83 4.98 13.34
C LEU A 156 6.18 5.49 13.87
N VAL A 157 7.22 4.67 13.89
CA VAL A 157 8.58 5.08 14.21
C VAL A 157 9.35 5.49 12.96
N LEU A 158 9.30 4.66 11.91
CA LEU A 158 10.08 4.84 10.66
C LEU A 158 9.64 6.05 9.82
N VAL A 159 8.35 6.39 9.86
CA VAL A 159 7.81 7.54 9.11
C VAL A 159 8.01 8.83 9.91
N ARG A 160 8.49 9.88 9.24
CA ARG A 160 8.76 11.18 9.88
C ARG A 160 7.48 11.88 10.37
N PRO A 161 7.60 12.88 11.26
CA PRO A 161 6.51 13.80 11.55
C PRO A 161 5.94 14.45 10.27
N GLY A 162 4.61 14.54 10.19
CA GLY A 162 3.90 15.00 9.00
C GLY A 162 3.85 14.00 7.84
N GLY A 163 4.51 12.84 7.98
CA GLY A 163 4.46 11.75 7.01
C GLY A 163 3.14 10.99 7.00
N LEU A 164 2.90 10.21 5.95
CA LEU A 164 1.67 9.46 5.74
C LEU A 164 1.90 7.96 5.91
N ILE A 165 0.95 7.29 6.55
CA ILE A 165 0.86 5.81 6.60
C ILE A 165 -0.47 5.43 5.98
N ALA A 166 -0.44 4.62 4.93
CA ALA A 166 -1.63 4.16 4.21
C ALA A 166 -1.74 2.63 4.33
N LEU A 167 -2.94 2.13 4.65
CA LEU A 167 -3.23 0.70 4.81
C LEU A 167 -4.32 0.29 3.83
N ASP A 168 -4.07 -0.75 3.05
CA ASP A 168 -5.04 -1.33 2.11
C ASP A 168 -5.93 -2.39 2.76
N ASN A 169 -7.05 -2.69 2.12
CA ASN A 169 -8.01 -3.75 2.44
C ASN A 169 -8.62 -3.68 3.86
N VAL A 170 -8.67 -2.50 4.45
CA VAL A 170 -9.15 -2.35 5.84
C VAL A 170 -10.66 -2.57 6.02
N LEU A 171 -11.42 -2.66 4.91
CA LEU A 171 -12.84 -3.03 4.92
C LEU A 171 -13.10 -4.50 4.59
N TRP A 172 -12.14 -5.19 3.99
CA TRP A 172 -12.11 -6.63 3.75
C TRP A 172 -13.41 -7.19 3.15
N GLY A 173 -13.81 -6.63 1.99
CA GLY A 173 -15.07 -7.01 1.34
C GLY A 173 -16.34 -6.71 2.14
N GLY A 174 -16.23 -5.97 3.25
CA GLY A 174 -17.30 -5.71 4.19
C GLY A 174 -17.32 -6.65 5.41
N SER A 175 -16.50 -7.72 5.40
CA SER A 175 -16.46 -8.73 6.49
C SER A 175 -16.15 -8.12 7.86
N VAL A 176 -15.40 -7.04 7.94
CA VAL A 176 -15.11 -6.35 9.21
C VAL A 176 -16.37 -5.84 9.92
N ALA A 177 -17.46 -5.63 9.19
CA ALA A 177 -18.76 -5.21 9.74
C ALA A 177 -19.70 -6.39 10.06
N ASP A 178 -19.37 -7.61 9.63
CA ASP A 178 -20.15 -8.81 9.93
C ASP A 178 -19.67 -9.41 11.26
N VAL A 179 -20.50 -9.31 12.29
CA VAL A 179 -20.18 -9.79 13.65
C VAL A 179 -20.04 -11.32 13.74
N ASP A 180 -20.57 -12.05 12.78
CA ASP A 180 -20.51 -13.51 12.72
C ASP A 180 -19.27 -14.03 11.97
N ASP A 181 -18.57 -13.17 11.20
CA ASP A 181 -17.30 -13.53 10.56
C ASP A 181 -16.16 -13.48 11.57
N ASN A 182 -15.68 -14.67 11.94
CA ASN A 182 -14.58 -14.88 12.89
C ASN A 182 -13.34 -15.45 12.19
N SER A 183 -13.19 -15.28 10.88
CA SER A 183 -11.95 -15.62 10.17
C SER A 183 -10.77 -14.79 10.71
N GLU A 184 -9.58 -15.37 10.69
CA GLU A 184 -8.39 -14.79 11.32
C GLU A 184 -8.09 -13.39 10.80
N ASP A 185 -8.10 -13.22 9.46
CA ASP A 185 -7.85 -11.92 8.81
C ASP A 185 -8.93 -10.88 9.14
N THR A 186 -10.22 -11.28 9.18
CA THR A 186 -11.33 -10.38 9.52
C THR A 186 -11.23 -9.89 10.96
N VAL A 187 -10.91 -10.79 11.90
CA VAL A 187 -10.71 -10.43 13.31
C VAL A 187 -9.52 -9.50 13.46
N ALA A 188 -8.39 -9.83 12.83
CA ALA A 188 -7.17 -9.02 12.88
C ALA A 188 -7.42 -7.59 12.36
N LEU A 189 -8.12 -7.44 11.22
CA LEU A 189 -8.44 -6.13 10.64
C LEU A 189 -9.46 -5.34 11.48
N ARG A 190 -10.46 -6.01 12.05
CA ARG A 190 -11.45 -5.39 12.94
C ARG A 190 -10.77 -4.82 14.19
N GLU A 191 -9.92 -5.61 14.84
CA GLU A 191 -9.16 -5.20 16.01
C GLU A 191 -8.16 -4.08 15.66
N LEU A 192 -7.49 -4.17 14.51
CA LEU A 192 -6.60 -3.12 14.02
C LEU A 192 -7.33 -1.79 13.81
N ASN A 193 -8.47 -1.81 13.11
CA ASN A 193 -9.25 -0.60 12.83
C ASN A 193 -9.69 0.07 14.13
N GLN A 194 -10.16 -0.71 15.11
CA GLN A 194 -10.52 -0.21 16.43
C GLN A 194 -9.31 0.40 17.16
N TRP A 195 -8.20 -0.32 17.19
CA TRP A 195 -6.97 0.13 17.83
C TRP A 195 -6.43 1.43 17.20
N ILE A 196 -6.38 1.53 15.86
CA ILE A 196 -5.97 2.75 15.17
C ILE A 196 -6.87 3.92 15.58
N HIS A 197 -8.19 3.72 15.60
CA HIS A 197 -9.14 4.74 16.01
C HIS A 197 -8.89 5.23 17.46
N GLU A 198 -8.67 4.31 18.38
CA GLU A 198 -8.42 4.62 19.79
C GLU A 198 -7.09 5.34 20.03
N GLN A 199 -6.07 5.03 19.22
CA GLN A 199 -4.75 5.64 19.34
C GLN A 199 -4.63 7.00 18.63
N ALA A 200 -5.59 7.38 17.76
CA ALA A 200 -5.50 8.56 16.94
C ALA A 200 -5.39 9.88 17.72
N PRO A 201 -6.12 10.11 18.83
CA PRO A 201 -6.12 11.39 19.51
C PRO A 201 -4.70 11.82 19.94
N GLY A 202 -4.24 12.97 19.41
CA GLY A 202 -2.94 13.56 19.74
C GLY A 202 -1.72 12.88 19.06
N ARG A 203 -1.92 11.88 18.22
CA ARG A 203 -0.83 11.15 17.55
C ARG A 203 -0.82 11.31 16.04
N TYR A 204 -1.99 11.26 15.40
CA TYR A 204 -2.15 11.37 13.96
C TYR A 204 -3.58 11.77 13.56
N ASP A 205 -3.71 12.43 12.40
CA ASP A 205 -4.99 12.53 11.68
C ASP A 205 -5.33 11.18 11.07
N LEU A 206 -6.61 10.84 11.01
CA LEU A 206 -7.09 9.54 10.51
C LEU A 206 -8.25 9.73 9.53
N SER A 207 -8.20 9.04 8.40
CA SER A 207 -9.35 8.90 7.50
C SER A 207 -9.39 7.48 6.94
N LEU A 208 -10.57 6.84 6.97
CA LEU A 208 -10.86 5.60 6.26
C LEU A 208 -11.71 5.96 5.04
N ILE A 209 -11.20 5.63 3.86
CA ILE A 209 -11.78 5.98 2.56
C ILE A 209 -12.30 4.69 1.92
N PRO A 210 -13.59 4.59 1.52
CA PRO A 210 -14.15 3.41 0.88
C PRO A 210 -13.77 3.34 -0.61
N ILE A 211 -12.45 3.36 -0.91
CA ILE A 211 -11.87 3.16 -2.24
C ILE A 211 -11.21 1.78 -2.27
N GLY A 212 -11.31 1.06 -3.39
CA GLY A 212 -10.87 -0.32 -3.44
C GLY A 212 -11.58 -1.15 -2.37
N ASP A 213 -10.82 -1.89 -1.60
CA ASP A 213 -11.29 -2.69 -0.44
C ASP A 213 -11.12 -1.95 0.91
N GLY A 214 -11.16 -0.62 0.86
CA GLY A 214 -10.97 0.27 2.00
C GLY A 214 -9.52 0.68 2.22
N LEU A 215 -9.27 1.99 2.21
CA LEU A 215 -7.96 2.59 2.41
C LEU A 215 -7.97 3.45 3.68
N THR A 216 -7.22 3.06 4.71
CA THR A 216 -6.92 3.94 5.83
C THR A 216 -5.73 4.82 5.51
N VAL A 217 -5.84 6.12 5.73
CA VAL A 217 -4.74 7.08 5.63
C VAL A 217 -4.56 7.78 6.97
N MET A 218 -3.34 7.70 7.49
CA MET A 218 -2.93 8.33 8.74
C MET A 218 -1.86 9.38 8.44
N ARG A 219 -1.94 10.56 9.06
CA ARG A 219 -0.89 11.58 9.00
C ARG A 219 -0.29 11.78 10.39
N LYS A 220 0.96 11.38 10.57
CA LYS A 220 1.66 11.43 11.86
C LYS A 220 1.90 12.89 12.30
N TYR A 221 1.71 13.18 13.60
CA TYR A 221 1.99 14.52 14.17
C TYR A 221 3.44 14.69 14.58
N TYR A 222 3.99 13.75 15.36
CA TYR A 222 5.32 13.81 15.97
C TYR A 222 6.16 12.60 15.59
#